data_0d93bec3467003ca64a81a8e3c270df1
#
_entry.id   0d93bec3467003ca64a81a8e3c270df1
#
_cell.length_a   1.000
_cell.length_b   1.000
_cell.length_c   1.000
_cell.angle_alpha   90.00
_cell.angle_beta   90.00
_cell.angle_gamma   90.00
#
_symmetry.space_group_name_H-M   'P 1'
#
loop_
_entity.id
_entity.type
_entity.pdbx_description
1 polymer ?
#
loop_
_entity_poly.entity_id
_entity_poly.type
_entity_poly.pdbx_seq_one_letter_code
_entity_poly.pdbx_strand_id
1 'polypeptide(L)'
;MIVKMKFLSISGPKNDIDRVCEVYLSKYEMQLENAAAELKTTDNLQPFVEVNPYKEPLAKAEQFSALLADEDRRIDVSMNQEDMLNLIRDINHDYLDLLEKKELTKKQVDEYKEKLLIMEPFRTLELDMQKSLKYKYMKVRFGRVDVNYYKRLEKYLFDDLNAVFIEGTRNENYVYGCYFVSNADSCKVDSVFNSLHFERIAIPSEYIGTPAQACEELEKEIEEKQKEIAGIKKQISELMAKNAAKLRGAKTRLEELATNFDVRKLAARIEEGDNKEDYYILCGWMGEDDVNKFLAESKNDDKVFVVVEEDKEKFFGEPPTKLKNPRFFKPFEMFIRMYGLPANDEMDPTMFVALTYTFIFGAMFGDVGQGLCLFVFGGLLYLIKKINLAGIISIAGLFSTF
;
A
#
# COMPACT_ATOMS: atom_id res chain seq x y z
N MET A 1 16.89 -22.23 29.22
CA MET A 1 17.52 -21.32 30.19
C MET A 1 17.32 -19.90 29.76
N ILE A 2 17.04 -19.00 30.71
CA ILE A 2 16.95 -17.56 30.47
C ILE A 2 18.38 -17.00 30.39
N VAL A 3 18.65 -16.19 29.38
CA VAL A 3 19.95 -15.51 29.21
C VAL A 3 19.99 -14.31 30.14
N LYS A 4 21.07 -14.13 30.86
CA LYS A 4 21.30 -12.97 31.70
C LYS A 4 21.48 -11.75 30.79
N MET A 5 20.62 -10.75 30.93
CA MET A 5 20.66 -9.51 30.17
C MET A 5 21.47 -8.46 30.95
N LYS A 6 22.24 -7.65 30.20
CA LYS A 6 22.94 -6.47 30.71
C LYS A 6 22.48 -5.24 29.97
N PHE A 7 22.38 -4.13 30.69
CA PHE A 7 22.05 -2.84 30.11
C PHE A 7 23.33 -2.15 29.66
N LEU A 8 23.31 -1.63 28.42
CA LEU A 8 24.43 -0.91 27.84
C LEU A 8 23.98 0.47 27.43
N SER A 9 24.88 1.44 27.67
CA SER A 9 24.83 2.78 27.11
C SER A 9 26.00 2.94 26.14
N ILE A 10 25.70 3.23 24.89
CA ILE A 10 26.68 3.41 23.82
C ILE A 10 26.65 4.85 23.40
N SER A 11 27.78 5.56 23.51
CA SER A 11 27.87 6.97 23.13
C SER A 11 29.00 7.21 22.13
N GLY A 12 28.83 8.22 21.30
CA GLY A 12 29.82 8.63 20.31
C GLY A 12 29.42 9.92 19.60
N PRO A 13 30.27 10.44 18.69
CA PRO A 13 29.97 11.64 17.91
C PRO A 13 28.70 11.45 17.08
N LYS A 14 27.84 12.46 17.01
CA LYS A 14 26.54 12.42 16.30
C LYS A 14 26.61 11.84 14.90
N ASN A 15 27.64 12.20 14.14
CA ASN A 15 27.80 11.79 12.74
C ASN A 15 28.20 10.32 12.58
N ASP A 16 28.56 9.63 13.65
CA ASP A 16 29.06 8.25 13.63
C ASP A 16 28.00 7.20 13.99
N ILE A 17 26.79 7.62 14.32
CA ILE A 17 25.70 6.73 14.75
C ILE A 17 25.37 5.66 13.70
N ASP A 18 25.37 6.01 12.39
CA ASP A 18 25.06 5.06 11.33
C ASP A 18 26.12 3.97 11.21
N ARG A 19 27.40 4.36 11.31
CA ARG A 19 28.51 3.41 11.28
C ARG A 19 28.39 2.42 12.46
N VAL A 20 28.07 2.91 13.64
CA VAL A 20 27.92 2.06 14.83
C VAL A 20 26.74 1.12 14.70
N CYS A 21 25.61 1.59 14.14
CA CYS A 21 24.47 0.74 13.85
C CYS A 21 24.81 -0.34 12.81
N GLU A 22 25.51 0.03 11.72
CA GLU A 22 25.83 -0.88 10.62
C GLU A 22 26.97 -1.87 10.98
N VAL A 23 28.04 -1.41 11.61
CA VAL A 23 29.24 -2.22 11.88
C VAL A 23 29.08 -3.10 13.11
N TYR A 24 28.44 -2.58 14.16
CA TYR A 24 28.36 -3.26 15.46
C TYR A 24 26.96 -3.79 15.75
N LEU A 25 25.94 -2.92 15.78
CA LEU A 25 24.60 -3.33 16.26
C LEU A 25 23.92 -4.32 15.31
N SER A 26 24.21 -4.28 14.01
CA SER A 26 23.69 -5.28 13.05
C SER A 26 24.12 -6.73 13.33
N LYS A 27 25.24 -6.92 14.04
CA LYS A 27 25.78 -8.26 14.37
C LYS A 27 25.18 -8.87 15.62
N TYR A 28 24.65 -8.05 16.52
CA TYR A 28 24.21 -8.46 17.84
C TYR A 28 22.71 -8.17 18.02
N GLU A 29 22.04 -9.05 18.73
CA GLU A 29 20.64 -8.86 19.08
C GLU A 29 20.55 -7.96 20.34
N MET A 30 20.34 -6.67 20.12
CA MET A 30 20.16 -5.66 21.16
C MET A 30 18.73 -5.15 21.15
N GLN A 31 18.04 -5.19 22.27
CA GLN A 31 16.76 -4.53 22.43
C GLN A 31 17.02 -3.10 22.85
N LEU A 32 16.85 -2.16 21.89
CA LEU A 32 17.04 -0.74 22.14
C LEU A 32 15.87 -0.18 22.95
N GLU A 33 16.20 0.66 23.90
CA GLU A 33 15.24 1.44 24.72
C GLU A 33 15.36 2.93 24.42
N ASN A 34 14.36 3.71 24.77
CA ASN A 34 14.39 5.15 24.55
C ASN A 34 15.36 5.79 25.55
N ALA A 35 16.53 6.18 25.09
CA ALA A 35 17.59 6.75 25.93
C ALA A 35 17.14 8.02 26.68
N ALA A 36 16.31 8.87 26.07
CA ALA A 36 15.78 10.07 26.70
C ALA A 36 14.77 9.76 27.83
N ALA A 37 14.11 8.59 27.76
CA ALA A 37 13.18 8.16 28.81
C ALA A 37 13.91 7.46 29.97
N GLU A 38 14.93 6.65 29.66
CA GLU A 38 15.67 5.87 30.64
C GLU A 38 16.69 6.70 31.44
N LEU A 39 17.34 7.66 30.81
CA LEU A 39 18.39 8.48 31.43
C LEU A 39 17.86 9.82 32.02
N LYS A 40 16.67 9.82 32.61
CA LYS A 40 16.04 11.03 33.20
C LYS A 40 16.87 11.74 34.28
N THR A 41 17.89 11.10 34.81
CA THR A 41 18.79 11.70 35.84
C THR A 41 19.92 12.51 35.25
N THR A 42 20.09 12.54 33.93
CA THR A 42 21.15 13.31 33.26
C THR A 42 20.56 14.62 32.75
N ASP A 43 21.04 15.74 33.24
CA ASP A 43 20.68 17.08 32.77
C ASP A 43 21.15 17.27 31.32
N ASN A 44 20.33 17.96 30.49
CA ASN A 44 20.60 18.30 29.07
C ASN A 44 20.43 17.19 28.04
N LEU A 45 19.69 16.09 28.31
CA LEU A 45 19.31 15.13 27.30
C LEU A 45 18.15 15.65 26.44
N GLN A 46 18.36 15.70 25.14
CA GLN A 46 17.31 16.00 24.16
C GLN A 46 17.03 14.76 23.29
N PRO A 47 15.75 14.53 22.91
CA PRO A 47 15.45 13.46 21.96
C PRO A 47 16.10 13.75 20.60
N PHE A 48 16.66 12.73 19.98
CA PHE A 48 17.25 12.82 18.65
C PHE A 48 16.15 12.87 17.59
N VAL A 49 15.62 14.07 17.32
CA VAL A 49 14.50 14.27 16.39
C VAL A 49 15.03 14.62 15.01
N GLU A 50 15.12 13.65 14.12
CA GLU A 50 15.40 13.88 12.69
C GLU A 50 14.34 13.19 11.83
N VAL A 51 13.98 13.86 10.72
CA VAL A 51 13.06 13.27 9.72
C VAL A 51 13.84 12.24 8.91
N ASN A 52 13.34 11.01 8.88
CA ASN A 52 13.98 9.93 8.12
C ASN A 52 13.87 10.21 6.60
N PRO A 53 14.99 10.52 5.92
CA PRO A 53 14.98 10.88 4.50
C PRO A 53 14.68 9.69 3.57
N TYR A 54 14.75 8.46 4.07
CA TYR A 54 14.55 7.24 3.29
C TYR A 54 13.09 6.78 3.25
N LYS A 55 12.21 7.29 4.12
CA LYS A 55 10.80 6.85 4.18
C LYS A 55 10.01 7.19 2.94
N GLU A 56 10.17 8.39 2.41
CA GLU A 56 9.47 8.78 1.19
C GLU A 56 9.93 7.99 -0.04
N PRO A 57 11.25 7.87 -0.33
CA PRO A 57 11.74 7.00 -1.39
C PRO A 57 11.33 5.53 -1.21
N LEU A 58 11.33 5.02 0.02
CA LEU A 58 10.91 3.65 0.33
C LEU A 58 9.43 3.43 -0.03
N ALA A 59 8.54 4.32 0.40
CA ALA A 59 7.11 4.23 0.09
C ALA A 59 6.86 4.22 -1.43
N LYS A 60 7.63 5.02 -2.20
CA LYS A 60 7.57 5.01 -3.67
C LYS A 60 8.09 3.69 -4.24
N ALA A 61 9.22 3.18 -3.74
CA ALA A 61 9.76 1.90 -4.18
C ALA A 61 8.80 0.72 -3.88
N GLU A 62 8.11 0.74 -2.76
CA GLU A 62 7.06 -0.23 -2.41
C GLU A 62 5.88 -0.14 -3.38
N GLN A 63 5.39 1.07 -3.66
CA GLN A 63 4.31 1.31 -4.61
C GLN A 63 4.68 0.78 -6.01
N PHE A 64 5.89 1.05 -6.49
CA PHE A 64 6.35 0.55 -7.79
C PHE A 64 6.56 -0.95 -7.78
N SER A 65 7.08 -1.53 -6.68
CA SER A 65 7.23 -2.97 -6.54
C SER A 65 5.90 -3.72 -6.58
N ALA A 66 4.82 -3.12 -6.08
CA ALA A 66 3.48 -3.69 -6.14
C ALA A 66 2.89 -3.71 -7.57
N LEU A 67 3.42 -2.88 -8.47
CA LEU A 67 3.03 -2.84 -9.89
C LEU A 67 3.83 -3.84 -10.76
N LEU A 68 4.87 -4.48 -10.19
CA LEU A 68 5.68 -5.47 -10.91
C LEU A 68 4.96 -6.83 -10.97
N ALA A 69 5.06 -7.50 -12.10
CA ALA A 69 4.64 -8.89 -12.20
C ALA A 69 5.62 -9.81 -11.43
N ASP A 70 5.08 -10.86 -10.80
CA ASP A 70 5.83 -11.78 -9.91
C ASP A 70 6.88 -12.66 -10.64
N GLU A 71 6.92 -12.63 -11.97
CA GLU A 71 7.70 -13.57 -12.76
C GLU A 71 9.22 -13.37 -12.73
N ASP A 72 9.72 -12.15 -12.51
CA ASP A 72 11.15 -11.87 -12.48
C ASP A 72 11.65 -11.59 -11.06
N ARG A 73 12.32 -12.58 -10.45
CA ARG A 73 12.87 -12.52 -9.08
C ARG A 73 14.29 -11.96 -8.99
N ARG A 74 14.84 -11.38 -10.05
CA ARG A 74 16.18 -10.82 -10.03
C ARG A 74 16.22 -9.58 -9.14
N ILE A 75 17.27 -9.50 -8.32
CA ILE A 75 17.54 -8.39 -7.41
C ILE A 75 18.93 -7.85 -7.77
N ASP A 76 19.01 -6.58 -8.08
CA ASP A 76 20.30 -5.89 -8.32
C ASP A 76 20.57 -4.96 -7.14
N VAL A 77 21.51 -5.36 -6.29
CA VAL A 77 21.92 -4.64 -5.07
C VAL A 77 23.21 -3.83 -5.29
N SER A 78 23.75 -3.80 -6.51
CA SER A 78 25.07 -3.20 -6.81
C SER A 78 25.06 -1.67 -6.85
N MET A 79 23.91 -1.01 -6.70
CA MET A 79 23.77 0.44 -6.83
C MET A 79 24.27 1.19 -5.60
N ASN A 80 24.94 2.32 -5.85
CA ASN A 80 25.29 3.27 -4.82
C ASN A 80 24.02 3.98 -4.28
N GLN A 81 24.09 4.51 -3.07
CA GLN A 81 22.93 5.15 -2.40
C GLN A 81 22.37 6.34 -3.20
N GLU A 82 23.23 7.17 -3.77
CA GLU A 82 22.84 8.33 -4.56
C GLU A 82 22.16 7.93 -5.87
N ASP A 83 22.73 6.93 -6.57
CA ASP A 83 22.16 6.40 -7.82
C ASP A 83 20.79 5.76 -7.61
N MET A 84 20.60 5.11 -6.47
CA MET A 84 19.32 4.51 -6.09
C MET A 84 18.23 5.56 -5.84
N LEU A 85 18.55 6.64 -5.12
CA LEU A 85 17.62 7.72 -4.86
C LEU A 85 17.25 8.47 -6.15
N ASN A 86 18.23 8.69 -7.03
CA ASN A 86 18.00 9.30 -8.34
C ASN A 86 17.12 8.40 -9.22
N LEU A 87 17.41 7.10 -9.27
CA LEU A 87 16.56 6.13 -10.01
C LEU A 87 15.10 6.20 -9.60
N ILE A 88 14.82 6.21 -8.28
CA ILE A 88 13.45 6.28 -7.79
C ILE A 88 12.80 7.61 -8.15
N ARG A 89 13.55 8.71 -8.09
CA ARG A 89 13.08 10.03 -8.49
C ARG A 89 12.72 10.09 -9.96
N ASP A 90 13.58 9.58 -10.84
CA ASP A 90 13.38 9.57 -12.28
C ASP A 90 12.18 8.70 -12.67
N ILE A 91 12.08 7.49 -12.12
CA ILE A 91 10.93 6.60 -12.35
C ILE A 91 9.65 7.27 -11.84
N ASN A 92 9.70 7.93 -10.69
CA ASN A 92 8.52 8.63 -10.16
C ASN A 92 8.08 9.79 -11.06
N HIS A 93 9.02 10.53 -11.64
CA HIS A 93 8.72 11.61 -12.58
C HIS A 93 8.04 11.05 -13.84
N ASP A 94 8.64 10.06 -14.49
CA ASP A 94 8.08 9.41 -15.69
C ASP A 94 6.70 8.78 -15.41
N TYR A 95 6.53 8.17 -14.24
CA TYR A 95 5.27 7.57 -13.83
C TYR A 95 4.17 8.60 -13.62
N LEU A 96 4.48 9.74 -12.98
CA LEU A 96 3.52 10.82 -12.77
C LEU A 96 3.08 11.47 -14.08
N ASP A 97 4.00 11.67 -15.03
CA ASP A 97 3.69 12.19 -16.36
C ASP A 97 2.72 11.26 -17.13
N LEU A 98 2.96 9.95 -17.03
CA LEU A 98 2.07 8.95 -17.65
C LEU A 98 0.69 8.90 -16.97
N LEU A 99 0.66 9.05 -15.63
CA LEU A 99 -0.60 9.12 -14.89
C LEU A 99 -1.40 10.36 -15.25
N GLU A 100 -0.77 11.52 -15.34
CA GLU A 100 -1.44 12.77 -15.73
C GLU A 100 -2.06 12.65 -17.13
N LYS A 101 -1.31 12.13 -18.10
CA LYS A 101 -1.82 11.85 -19.44
C LYS A 101 -3.01 10.91 -19.42
N LYS A 102 -2.94 9.83 -18.64
CA LYS A 102 -4.02 8.85 -18.50
C LYS A 102 -5.29 9.49 -17.90
N GLU A 103 -5.15 10.31 -16.86
CA GLU A 103 -6.30 10.98 -16.23
C GLU A 103 -6.93 12.03 -17.15
N LEU A 104 -6.12 12.79 -17.91
CA LEU A 104 -6.60 13.70 -18.94
C LEU A 104 -7.40 12.96 -20.01
N THR A 105 -6.84 11.89 -20.57
CA THR A 105 -7.51 11.10 -21.61
C THR A 105 -8.79 10.44 -21.07
N LYS A 106 -8.78 10.00 -19.82
CA LYS A 106 -9.96 9.43 -19.15
C LYS A 106 -11.09 10.46 -19.02
N LYS A 107 -10.77 11.70 -18.62
CA LYS A 107 -11.76 12.80 -18.57
C LYS A 107 -12.39 13.05 -19.93
N GLN A 108 -11.59 13.04 -21.01
CA GLN A 108 -12.11 13.17 -22.36
C GLN A 108 -13.09 12.05 -22.72
N VAL A 109 -12.75 10.79 -22.36
CA VAL A 109 -13.65 9.63 -22.56
C VAL A 109 -14.97 9.83 -21.81
N ASP A 110 -14.91 10.31 -20.57
CA ASP A 110 -16.10 10.52 -19.76
C ASP A 110 -16.98 11.66 -20.34
N GLU A 111 -16.38 12.76 -20.82
CA GLU A 111 -17.08 13.83 -21.53
C GLU A 111 -17.75 13.34 -22.83
N TYR A 112 -17.06 12.52 -23.64
CA TYR A 112 -17.65 11.94 -24.85
C TYR A 112 -18.80 10.98 -24.54
N LYS A 113 -18.69 10.19 -23.46
CA LYS A 113 -19.77 9.32 -22.99
C LYS A 113 -21.00 10.11 -22.54
N GLU A 114 -20.82 11.22 -21.86
CA GLU A 114 -21.92 12.11 -21.45
C GLU A 114 -22.61 12.68 -22.69
N LYS A 115 -21.85 13.15 -23.68
CA LYS A 115 -22.40 13.64 -24.96
C LYS A 115 -23.16 12.54 -25.70
N LEU A 116 -22.60 11.32 -25.75
CA LEU A 116 -23.25 10.17 -26.35
C LEU A 116 -24.57 9.81 -25.65
N LEU A 117 -24.59 9.82 -24.30
CA LEU A 117 -25.81 9.56 -23.53
C LEU A 117 -26.91 10.56 -23.83
N ILE A 118 -26.56 11.83 -24.08
CA ILE A 118 -27.53 12.88 -24.47
C ILE A 118 -28.05 12.64 -25.90
N MET A 119 -27.19 12.18 -26.81
CA MET A 119 -27.50 12.04 -28.25
C MET A 119 -28.21 10.72 -28.59
N GLU A 120 -27.88 9.62 -27.90
CA GLU A 120 -28.36 8.27 -28.19
C GLU A 120 -29.91 8.16 -28.31
N PRO A 121 -30.72 8.82 -27.45
CA PRO A 121 -32.17 8.80 -27.58
C PRO A 121 -32.71 9.40 -28.88
N PHE A 122 -31.92 10.22 -29.58
CA PHE A 122 -32.29 10.86 -30.81
C PHE A 122 -31.71 10.21 -32.07
N ARG A 123 -30.98 9.07 -31.93
CA ARG A 123 -30.27 8.37 -32.98
C ARG A 123 -31.16 7.99 -34.20
N THR A 124 -32.43 7.73 -33.94
CA THR A 124 -33.42 7.35 -34.97
C THR A 124 -33.94 8.55 -35.78
N LEU A 125 -33.63 9.77 -35.39
CA LEU A 125 -34.09 10.95 -36.10
C LEU A 125 -33.24 11.23 -37.34
N GLU A 126 -33.87 11.18 -38.51
CA GLU A 126 -33.26 11.56 -39.80
C GLU A 126 -33.29 13.08 -40.01
N LEU A 127 -32.71 13.84 -39.11
CA LEU A 127 -32.70 15.28 -39.12
C LEU A 127 -31.28 15.83 -39.05
N ASP A 128 -30.91 16.71 -39.99
CA ASP A 128 -29.64 17.42 -39.90
C ASP A 128 -29.72 18.45 -38.77
N MET A 129 -29.00 18.19 -37.68
CA MET A 129 -29.05 19.01 -36.47
C MET A 129 -28.59 20.43 -36.71
N GLN A 130 -27.50 20.60 -37.46
CA GLN A 130 -26.93 21.93 -37.68
C GLN A 130 -27.81 22.78 -38.60
N LYS A 131 -28.42 22.19 -39.63
CA LYS A 131 -29.37 22.91 -40.51
C LYS A 131 -30.64 23.26 -39.75
N SER A 132 -31.16 22.34 -38.95
CA SER A 132 -32.40 22.55 -38.19
C SER A 132 -32.28 23.66 -37.13
N LEU A 133 -31.14 23.79 -36.47
CA LEU A 133 -30.87 24.87 -35.51
C LEU A 133 -30.72 26.25 -36.20
N LYS A 134 -30.35 26.27 -37.49
CA LYS A 134 -30.18 27.54 -38.28
C LYS A 134 -31.44 27.97 -39.03
N TYR A 135 -32.58 27.29 -38.89
CA TYR A 135 -33.81 27.70 -39.58
C TYR A 135 -34.24 29.12 -39.17
N LYS A 136 -34.46 29.98 -40.20
CA LYS A 136 -34.74 31.39 -39.97
C LYS A 136 -36.17 31.63 -39.45
N TYR A 137 -37.12 30.80 -39.88
CA TYR A 137 -38.55 30.99 -39.59
C TYR A 137 -39.15 29.98 -38.67
N MET A 138 -38.39 28.96 -38.32
CA MET A 138 -38.81 27.83 -37.45
C MET A 138 -37.81 27.62 -36.34
N LYS A 139 -38.31 27.19 -35.19
CA LYS A 139 -37.49 26.74 -34.06
C LYS A 139 -37.65 25.22 -33.89
N VAL A 140 -36.56 24.54 -33.62
CA VAL A 140 -36.53 23.13 -33.27
C VAL A 140 -36.19 23.01 -31.80
N ARG A 141 -36.90 22.13 -31.08
CA ARG A 141 -36.69 21.83 -29.69
C ARG A 141 -36.58 20.34 -29.52
N PHE A 142 -35.46 19.86 -29.00
CA PHE A 142 -35.22 18.48 -28.63
C PHE A 142 -35.57 18.28 -27.16
N GLY A 143 -36.10 17.13 -26.83
CA GLY A 143 -36.43 16.83 -25.44
C GLY A 143 -37.10 15.48 -25.26
N ARG A 144 -37.68 15.30 -24.09
CA ARG A 144 -38.43 14.12 -23.72
C ARG A 144 -39.73 14.48 -23.04
N VAL A 145 -40.71 13.59 -23.15
CA VAL A 145 -41.98 13.69 -22.47
C VAL A 145 -42.32 12.35 -21.85
N ASP A 146 -42.95 12.38 -20.65
CA ASP A 146 -43.42 11.14 -20.02
C ASP A 146 -44.51 10.47 -20.89
N VAL A 147 -44.46 9.12 -20.99
CA VAL A 147 -45.35 8.32 -21.83
C VAL A 147 -46.82 8.58 -21.52
N ASN A 148 -47.20 8.88 -20.28
CA ASN A 148 -48.58 9.16 -19.87
C ASN A 148 -49.07 10.50 -20.42
N TYR A 149 -48.17 11.49 -20.55
CA TYR A 149 -48.53 12.79 -21.11
C TYR A 149 -48.42 12.80 -22.64
N TYR A 150 -47.63 11.88 -23.22
CA TYR A 150 -47.45 11.80 -24.68
C TYR A 150 -48.80 11.58 -25.42
N LYS A 151 -49.69 10.71 -24.91
CA LYS A 151 -51.00 10.46 -25.47
C LYS A 151 -51.88 11.71 -25.49
N ARG A 152 -51.71 12.59 -24.52
CA ARG A 152 -52.42 13.90 -24.48
C ARG A 152 -51.77 14.88 -25.47
N LEU A 153 -50.47 14.85 -25.59
CA LEU A 153 -49.73 15.68 -26.54
C LEU A 153 -50.15 15.37 -27.97
N GLU A 154 -50.25 14.09 -28.36
CA GLU A 154 -50.74 13.67 -29.69
C GLU A 154 -52.13 14.30 -30.03
N LYS A 155 -53.02 14.31 -29.07
CA LYS A 155 -54.37 14.88 -29.27
C LYS A 155 -54.31 16.38 -29.48
N TYR A 156 -53.49 17.12 -28.71
CA TYR A 156 -53.30 18.57 -28.89
C TYR A 156 -52.60 18.94 -30.21
N LEU A 157 -51.65 18.12 -30.62
CA LEU A 157 -50.96 18.28 -31.92
C LEU A 157 -51.87 18.16 -33.11
N PHE A 158 -52.92 17.32 -33.02
CA PHE A 158 -53.89 17.09 -34.08
C PHE A 158 -54.96 18.18 -34.18
N ASP A 159 -55.39 18.73 -33.07
CA ASP A 159 -56.60 19.59 -33.04
C ASP A 159 -56.27 21.10 -32.97
N ASP A 160 -55.16 21.54 -32.29
CA ASP A 160 -55.06 22.95 -31.89
C ASP A 160 -53.65 23.60 -32.04
N LEU A 161 -52.62 22.85 -32.39
CA LEU A 161 -51.26 23.37 -32.38
C LEU A 161 -50.62 23.39 -33.79
N ASN A 162 -50.08 24.57 -34.19
CA ASN A 162 -49.26 24.69 -35.37
C ASN A 162 -47.79 24.21 -35.08
N ALA A 163 -47.66 22.96 -34.72
CA ALA A 163 -46.38 22.32 -34.41
C ALA A 163 -46.35 20.87 -34.92
N VAL A 164 -45.18 20.40 -35.31
CA VAL A 164 -44.96 19.02 -35.73
C VAL A 164 -44.01 18.40 -34.73
N PHE A 165 -44.41 17.30 -34.08
CA PHE A 165 -43.53 16.49 -33.25
C PHE A 165 -43.06 15.25 -34.02
N ILE A 166 -41.75 15.04 -34.01
CA ILE A 166 -41.14 13.84 -34.62
C ILE A 166 -40.63 12.99 -33.44
N GLU A 167 -41.21 11.79 -33.32
CA GLU A 167 -40.81 10.81 -32.32
C GLU A 167 -39.48 10.19 -32.71
N GLY A 168 -38.56 10.14 -31.75
CA GLY A 168 -37.30 9.47 -31.85
C GLY A 168 -37.39 8.10 -31.13
N THR A 169 -36.58 7.90 -30.10
CA THR A 169 -36.58 6.65 -29.33
C THR A 169 -37.60 6.75 -28.18
N ARG A 170 -38.22 5.63 -27.86
CA ARG A 170 -39.16 5.47 -26.72
C ARG A 170 -38.63 4.42 -25.75
N ASN A 171 -38.66 4.73 -24.48
CA ASN A 171 -38.43 3.77 -23.42
C ASN A 171 -39.70 3.60 -22.56
N GLU A 172 -39.62 2.85 -21.46
CA GLU A 172 -40.77 2.57 -20.61
C GLU A 172 -41.41 3.82 -19.98
N ASN A 173 -40.60 4.87 -19.70
CA ASN A 173 -41.01 6.06 -18.99
C ASN A 173 -41.13 7.29 -19.87
N TYR A 174 -40.30 7.40 -20.94
CA TYR A 174 -40.20 8.62 -21.74
C TYR A 174 -40.25 8.34 -23.24
N VAL A 175 -40.84 9.29 -23.95
CA VAL A 175 -40.74 9.43 -25.40
C VAL A 175 -39.79 10.57 -25.69
N TYR A 176 -38.72 10.27 -26.42
CA TYR A 176 -37.75 11.28 -26.88
C TYR A 176 -38.10 11.73 -28.28
N GLY A 177 -37.88 12.99 -28.56
CA GLY A 177 -38.18 13.51 -29.90
C GLY A 177 -37.86 14.98 -30.02
N CYS A 178 -38.24 15.52 -31.15
CA CYS A 178 -38.12 16.98 -31.39
C CYS A 178 -39.40 17.52 -31.93
N TYR A 179 -39.69 18.79 -31.62
CA TYR A 179 -40.80 19.51 -32.26
C TYR A 179 -40.31 20.72 -33.02
N PHE A 180 -41.05 20.99 -34.09
CA PHE A 180 -40.89 22.15 -34.97
C PHE A 180 -42.01 23.10 -34.74
N VAL A 181 -41.71 24.38 -34.62
CA VAL A 181 -42.69 25.44 -34.40
C VAL A 181 -42.29 26.69 -35.16
N SER A 182 -43.28 27.45 -35.67
CA SER A 182 -43.01 28.73 -36.26
C SER A 182 -42.53 29.77 -35.23
N ASN A 183 -41.72 30.72 -35.61
CA ASN A 183 -41.28 31.76 -34.69
C ASN A 183 -42.46 32.55 -34.10
N ALA A 184 -43.56 32.73 -34.88
CA ALA A 184 -44.76 33.46 -34.44
C ALA A 184 -45.49 32.73 -33.31
N ASP A 185 -45.60 31.39 -33.39
CA ASP A 185 -46.37 30.59 -32.45
C ASP A 185 -45.51 30.00 -31.33
N SER A 186 -44.21 30.26 -31.34
CA SER A 186 -43.24 29.58 -30.43
C SER A 186 -43.59 29.73 -28.95
N CYS A 187 -44.04 30.93 -28.51
CA CYS A 187 -44.38 31.13 -27.09
C CYS A 187 -45.63 30.31 -26.66
N LYS A 188 -46.64 30.24 -27.50
CA LYS A 188 -47.88 29.47 -27.24
C LYS A 188 -47.59 27.99 -27.20
N VAL A 189 -46.86 27.48 -28.21
CA VAL A 189 -46.51 26.08 -28.31
C VAL A 189 -45.57 25.67 -27.18
N ASP A 190 -44.51 26.42 -26.91
CA ASP A 190 -43.57 26.18 -25.82
C ASP A 190 -44.31 26.11 -24.46
N SER A 191 -45.32 26.94 -24.23
CA SER A 191 -46.13 26.90 -23.00
C SER A 191 -46.95 25.62 -22.89
N VAL A 192 -47.55 25.15 -23.99
CA VAL A 192 -48.31 23.88 -23.99
C VAL A 192 -47.38 22.67 -23.72
N PHE A 193 -46.20 22.61 -24.42
CA PHE A 193 -45.24 21.56 -24.18
C PHE A 193 -44.73 21.55 -22.73
N ASN A 194 -44.48 22.71 -22.13
CA ASN A 194 -44.12 22.82 -20.73
C ASN A 194 -45.25 22.35 -19.78
N SER A 195 -46.50 22.63 -20.10
CA SER A 195 -47.63 22.14 -19.28
C SER A 195 -47.83 20.64 -19.35
N LEU A 196 -47.29 20.01 -20.39
CA LEU A 196 -47.26 18.55 -20.56
C LEU A 196 -45.96 17.93 -20.07
N HIS A 197 -45.21 18.66 -19.26
CA HIS A 197 -43.92 18.22 -18.69
C HIS A 197 -42.86 17.80 -19.74
N PHE A 198 -42.88 18.47 -20.87
CA PHE A 198 -41.81 18.28 -21.87
C PHE A 198 -40.49 18.88 -21.35
N GLU A 199 -39.50 18.03 -21.11
CA GLU A 199 -38.18 18.40 -20.65
C GLU A 199 -37.27 18.64 -21.87
N ARG A 200 -36.78 19.88 -22.02
CA ARG A 200 -35.89 20.24 -23.12
C ARG A 200 -34.50 19.68 -22.86
N ILE A 201 -33.90 19.06 -23.86
CA ILE A 201 -32.54 18.54 -23.86
C ILE A 201 -31.71 19.38 -24.83
N ALA A 202 -30.64 19.98 -24.34
CA ALA A 202 -29.71 20.72 -25.16
C ALA A 202 -28.78 19.76 -25.89
N ILE A 203 -28.88 19.75 -27.21
CA ILE A 203 -27.99 18.94 -28.06
C ILE A 203 -26.70 19.70 -28.30
N PRO A 204 -25.51 19.05 -28.18
CA PRO A 204 -24.23 19.64 -28.50
C PRO A 204 -24.22 20.13 -29.98
N SER A 205 -23.99 21.40 -30.20
CA SER A 205 -24.01 22.03 -31.54
C SER A 205 -22.72 21.77 -32.35
N GLU A 206 -21.77 21.06 -31.78
CA GLU A 206 -20.44 20.83 -32.36
C GLU A 206 -20.47 19.77 -33.48
N TYR A 207 -21.42 18.84 -33.45
CA TYR A 207 -21.53 17.76 -34.42
C TYR A 207 -22.34 18.13 -35.65
N ILE A 208 -21.85 17.75 -36.84
CA ILE A 208 -22.44 18.04 -38.13
C ILE A 208 -23.18 16.79 -38.62
N GLY A 209 -24.37 17.01 -39.21
CA GLY A 209 -25.16 15.90 -39.79
C GLY A 209 -26.29 15.40 -38.90
N THR A 210 -26.64 14.14 -39.05
CA THR A 210 -27.73 13.51 -38.29
C THR A 210 -27.26 13.03 -36.91
N PRO A 211 -28.17 12.86 -35.92
CA PRO A 211 -27.83 12.30 -34.61
C PRO A 211 -27.15 10.95 -34.71
N ALA A 212 -27.54 10.11 -35.68
CA ALA A 212 -26.88 8.80 -35.90
C ALA A 212 -25.40 8.96 -36.27
N GLN A 213 -25.08 9.87 -37.16
CA GLN A 213 -23.71 10.18 -37.57
C GLN A 213 -22.89 10.73 -36.40
N ALA A 214 -23.47 11.60 -35.59
CA ALA A 214 -22.82 12.13 -34.39
C ALA A 214 -22.57 11.07 -33.34
N CYS A 215 -23.48 10.12 -33.15
CA CYS A 215 -23.28 8.98 -32.24
C CYS A 215 -22.14 8.07 -32.73
N GLU A 216 -22.08 7.78 -34.04
CA GLU A 216 -21.00 6.95 -34.62
C GLU A 216 -19.62 7.64 -34.51
N GLU A 217 -19.57 8.96 -34.67
CA GLU A 217 -18.35 9.76 -34.48
C GLU A 217 -17.89 9.70 -33.01
N LEU A 218 -18.82 9.94 -32.08
CA LEU A 218 -18.54 9.84 -30.62
C LEU A 218 -18.09 8.43 -30.22
N GLU A 219 -18.72 7.38 -30.74
CA GLU A 219 -18.31 6.00 -30.46
C GLU A 219 -16.87 5.72 -30.95
N LYS A 220 -16.50 6.24 -32.13
CA LYS A 220 -15.13 6.14 -32.66
C LYS A 220 -14.13 6.91 -31.79
N GLU A 221 -14.45 8.15 -31.42
CA GLU A 221 -13.60 8.94 -30.54
C GLU A 221 -13.38 8.26 -29.17
N ILE A 222 -14.42 7.69 -28.60
CA ILE A 222 -14.34 6.90 -27.35
C ILE A 222 -13.42 5.71 -27.54
N GLU A 223 -13.56 4.95 -28.63
CA GLU A 223 -12.73 3.77 -28.90
C GLU A 223 -11.25 4.16 -29.10
N GLU A 224 -10.97 5.23 -29.84
CA GLU A 224 -9.62 5.74 -30.04
C GLU A 224 -8.97 6.15 -28.71
N LYS A 225 -9.70 6.90 -27.89
CA LYS A 225 -9.21 7.30 -26.57
C LYS A 225 -9.03 6.14 -25.59
N GLN A 226 -9.87 5.12 -25.67
CA GLN A 226 -9.67 3.88 -24.90
C GLN A 226 -8.41 3.13 -25.34
N LYS A 227 -8.11 3.08 -26.63
CA LYS A 227 -6.85 2.50 -27.17
C LYS A 227 -5.64 3.31 -26.68
N GLU A 228 -5.75 4.64 -26.64
CA GLU A 228 -4.71 5.51 -26.08
C GLU A 228 -4.45 5.21 -24.59
N ILE A 229 -5.51 5.07 -23.77
CA ILE A 229 -5.40 4.66 -22.37
C ILE A 229 -4.74 3.28 -22.23
N ALA A 230 -5.09 2.33 -23.06
CA ALA A 230 -4.46 1.00 -23.07
C ALA A 230 -2.97 1.08 -23.43
N GLY A 231 -2.60 1.96 -24.38
CA GLY A 231 -1.21 2.26 -24.74
C GLY A 231 -0.42 2.86 -23.56
N ILE A 232 -1.00 3.82 -22.85
CA ILE A 232 -0.37 4.43 -21.66
C ILE A 232 -0.17 3.38 -20.54
N LYS A 233 -1.17 2.52 -20.30
CA LYS A 233 -1.03 1.41 -19.34
C LYS A 233 0.12 0.46 -19.72
N LYS A 234 0.27 0.18 -20.99
CA LYS A 234 1.38 -0.64 -21.51
C LYS A 234 2.73 0.05 -21.28
N GLN A 235 2.83 1.34 -21.55
CA GLN A 235 4.05 2.13 -21.27
C GLN A 235 4.42 2.11 -19.78
N ILE A 236 3.45 2.24 -18.87
CA ILE A 236 3.68 2.11 -17.43
C ILE A 236 4.22 0.72 -17.10
N SER A 237 3.63 -0.35 -17.63
CA SER A 237 4.10 -1.71 -17.36
C SER A 237 5.51 -1.97 -17.92
N GLU A 238 5.83 -1.43 -19.08
CA GLU A 238 7.15 -1.52 -19.70
C GLU A 238 8.21 -0.73 -18.91
N LEU A 239 7.87 0.47 -18.43
CA LEU A 239 8.73 1.28 -17.55
C LEU A 239 9.07 0.51 -16.27
N MET A 240 8.07 -0.10 -15.63
CA MET A 240 8.27 -0.91 -14.41
C MET A 240 9.07 -2.18 -14.71
N ALA A 241 8.76 -2.93 -15.76
CA ALA A 241 9.45 -4.16 -16.14
C ALA A 241 10.92 -3.92 -16.46
N LYS A 242 11.24 -2.83 -17.19
CA LYS A 242 12.62 -2.45 -17.53
C LYS A 242 13.48 -2.22 -16.28
N ASN A 243 12.89 -1.69 -15.22
CA ASN A 243 13.58 -1.33 -14.00
C ASN A 243 13.36 -2.33 -12.85
N ALA A 244 12.68 -3.45 -13.09
CA ALA A 244 12.22 -4.38 -12.05
C ALA A 244 13.32 -4.85 -11.09
N ALA A 245 14.46 -5.32 -11.62
CA ALA A 245 15.58 -5.80 -10.81
C ALA A 245 16.19 -4.70 -9.92
N LYS A 246 16.34 -3.49 -10.49
CA LYS A 246 16.85 -2.32 -9.78
C LYS A 246 15.88 -1.82 -8.71
N LEU A 247 14.57 -1.80 -9.00
CA LEU A 247 13.54 -1.38 -8.05
C LEU A 247 13.48 -2.33 -6.85
N ARG A 248 13.60 -3.64 -7.06
CA ARG A 248 13.63 -4.62 -5.96
C ARG A 248 14.89 -4.47 -5.11
N GLY A 249 16.05 -4.27 -5.74
CA GLY A 249 17.30 -4.00 -5.02
C GLY A 249 17.23 -2.70 -4.21
N ALA A 250 16.71 -1.63 -4.83
CA ALA A 250 16.48 -0.35 -4.17
C ALA A 250 15.53 -0.45 -2.99
N LYS A 251 14.41 -1.18 -3.14
CA LYS A 251 13.46 -1.41 -2.04
C LYS A 251 14.15 -2.07 -0.86
N THR A 252 14.83 -3.21 -1.07
CA THR A 252 15.49 -3.95 0.02
C THR A 252 16.55 -3.08 0.72
N ARG A 253 17.35 -2.34 -0.05
CA ARG A 253 18.38 -1.47 0.54
C ARG A 253 17.78 -0.26 1.28
N LEU A 254 16.69 0.32 0.77
CA LEU A 254 15.98 1.40 1.45
C LEU A 254 15.27 0.93 2.73
N GLU A 255 14.75 -0.29 2.77
CA GLU A 255 14.21 -0.90 3.99
C GLU A 255 15.28 -0.99 5.08
N GLU A 256 16.49 -1.44 4.72
CA GLU A 256 17.63 -1.48 5.64
C GLU A 256 18.04 -0.08 6.11
N LEU A 257 18.21 0.87 5.19
CA LEU A 257 18.59 2.25 5.51
C LEU A 257 17.53 2.97 6.36
N ALA A 258 16.26 2.78 6.04
CA ALA A 258 15.16 3.38 6.81
C ALA A 258 15.08 2.81 8.22
N THR A 259 15.27 1.49 8.37
CA THR A 259 15.30 0.81 9.66
C THR A 259 16.50 1.28 10.50
N ASN A 260 17.69 1.34 9.90
CA ASN A 260 18.89 1.81 10.58
C ASN A 260 18.76 3.29 11.01
N PHE A 261 18.14 4.13 10.16
CA PHE A 261 17.88 5.51 10.52
C PHE A 261 16.85 5.65 11.66
N ASP A 262 15.84 4.78 11.70
CA ASP A 262 14.81 4.83 12.75
C ASP A 262 15.36 4.46 14.15
N VAL A 263 16.52 3.79 14.22
CA VAL A 263 17.28 3.57 15.47
C VAL A 263 17.61 4.90 16.15
N ARG A 264 17.87 5.96 15.37
CA ARG A 264 18.16 7.31 15.89
C ARG A 264 17.03 7.88 16.76
N LYS A 265 15.77 7.45 16.53
CA LYS A 265 14.62 7.89 17.33
C LYS A 265 14.67 7.43 18.78
N LEU A 266 15.40 6.34 19.03
CA LEU A 266 15.62 5.79 20.37
C LEU A 266 16.86 6.40 21.02
N ALA A 267 17.70 7.09 20.23
CA ALA A 267 18.86 7.78 20.76
C ALA A 267 18.48 9.08 21.46
N ALA A 268 19.26 9.45 22.46
CA ALA A 268 19.29 10.80 23.02
C ALA A 268 20.50 11.57 22.47
N ARG A 269 20.38 12.89 22.45
CA ARG A 269 21.45 13.82 22.09
C ARG A 269 21.90 14.54 23.34
N ILE A 270 23.20 14.68 23.51
CA ILE A 270 23.79 15.56 24.52
C ILE A 270 24.46 16.71 23.79
N GLU A 271 24.14 17.93 24.20
CA GLU A 271 24.88 19.14 23.82
C GLU A 271 25.91 19.43 24.91
N GLU A 272 27.18 19.19 24.63
CA GLU A 272 28.26 19.48 25.57
C GLU A 272 28.86 20.88 25.29
N GLY A 273 28.47 21.85 26.10
CA GLY A 273 29.11 23.14 26.29
C GLY A 273 29.50 23.96 25.04
N ASP A 274 30.47 24.88 25.19
CA ASP A 274 30.90 25.86 24.17
C ASP A 274 31.55 25.29 22.91
N ASN A 275 31.94 23.99 22.84
CA ASN A 275 32.67 23.39 21.74
C ASN A 275 31.83 22.69 20.65
N LYS A 276 30.50 22.74 20.75
CA LYS A 276 29.55 22.30 19.69
C LYS A 276 29.75 20.90 19.11
N GLU A 277 30.35 19.96 19.81
CA GLU A 277 30.33 18.56 19.40
C GLU A 277 29.10 17.87 20.01
N ASP A 278 28.17 17.49 19.14
CA ASP A 278 26.98 16.75 19.53
C ASP A 278 27.32 15.27 19.68
N TYR A 279 26.97 14.69 20.81
CA TYR A 279 27.09 13.25 21.05
C TYR A 279 25.72 12.58 21.03
N TYR A 280 25.67 11.36 20.53
CA TYR A 280 24.49 10.49 20.67
C TYR A 280 24.69 9.53 21.85
N ILE A 281 23.60 9.13 22.45
CA ILE A 281 23.54 8.00 23.41
C ILE A 281 22.45 7.04 22.94
N LEU A 282 22.83 5.78 22.75
CA LEU A 282 21.94 4.65 22.51
C LEU A 282 21.95 3.76 23.76
N CYS A 283 20.77 3.41 24.25
CA CYS A 283 20.63 2.52 25.39
C CYS A 283 19.87 1.26 25.03
N GLY A 284 20.16 0.15 25.68
CA GLY A 284 19.39 -1.07 25.48
C GLY A 284 19.95 -2.28 26.21
N TRP A 285 19.20 -3.37 26.08
CA TRP A 285 19.52 -4.66 26.71
C TRP A 285 20.17 -5.60 25.72
N MET A 286 21.25 -6.25 26.15
CA MET A 286 21.97 -7.26 25.37
C MET A 286 22.33 -8.46 26.26
N GLY A 287 22.37 -9.67 25.68
CA GLY A 287 22.77 -10.86 26.40
C GLY A 287 24.25 -10.83 26.82
N GLU A 288 24.58 -11.29 28.02
CA GLU A 288 25.92 -11.21 28.59
C GLU A 288 27.03 -11.79 27.69
N ASP A 289 26.77 -12.90 26.97
CA ASP A 289 27.71 -13.49 26.02
C ASP A 289 28.03 -12.52 24.85
N ASP A 290 26.99 -11.82 24.35
CA ASP A 290 27.10 -10.89 23.21
C ASP A 290 27.72 -9.58 23.66
N VAL A 291 27.45 -9.10 24.88
CA VAL A 291 28.12 -7.95 25.50
C VAL A 291 29.64 -8.14 25.54
N ASN A 292 30.12 -9.30 25.99
CA ASN A 292 31.54 -9.57 26.09
C ASN A 292 32.22 -9.54 24.71
N LYS A 293 31.57 -10.03 23.66
CA LYS A 293 32.08 -9.97 22.28
C LYS A 293 32.09 -8.54 21.76
N PHE A 294 30.97 -7.83 21.96
CA PHE A 294 30.83 -6.43 21.56
C PHE A 294 31.90 -5.54 22.19
N LEU A 295 32.16 -5.68 23.49
CA LEU A 295 33.21 -4.96 24.18
C LEU A 295 34.62 -5.30 23.65
N ALA A 296 34.87 -6.56 23.27
CA ALA A 296 36.13 -6.96 22.68
C ALA A 296 36.34 -6.35 21.28
N GLU A 297 35.28 -6.26 20.45
CA GLU A 297 35.34 -5.65 19.13
C GLU A 297 35.45 -4.11 19.19
N SER A 298 34.73 -3.46 20.11
CA SER A 298 34.71 -1.99 20.25
C SER A 298 35.92 -1.42 20.97
N LYS A 299 36.75 -2.24 21.61
CA LYS A 299 37.88 -1.80 22.46
C LYS A 299 38.93 -0.96 21.70
N ASN A 300 39.07 -1.15 20.40
CA ASN A 300 40.04 -0.46 19.55
C ASN A 300 39.44 0.73 18.80
N ASP A 301 38.19 1.09 19.07
CA ASP A 301 37.48 2.20 18.41
C ASP A 301 37.39 3.39 19.35
N ASP A 302 38.27 4.36 19.18
CA ASP A 302 38.37 5.56 20.02
C ASP A 302 37.14 6.49 19.96
N LYS A 303 36.22 6.22 19.02
CA LYS A 303 34.99 7.03 18.82
C LYS A 303 33.75 6.43 19.47
N VAL A 304 33.85 5.23 20.03
CA VAL A 304 32.72 4.53 20.63
C VAL A 304 32.99 4.29 22.11
N PHE A 305 32.19 4.93 22.95
CA PHE A 305 32.25 4.73 24.40
C PHE A 305 31.11 3.85 24.84
N VAL A 306 31.45 2.76 25.53
CA VAL A 306 30.47 1.77 25.98
C VAL A 306 30.52 1.70 27.51
N VAL A 307 29.39 1.94 28.14
CA VAL A 307 29.22 1.79 29.58
C VAL A 307 28.25 0.64 29.82
N VAL A 308 28.68 -0.36 30.58
CA VAL A 308 27.85 -1.47 31.01
C VAL A 308 27.37 -1.17 32.44
N GLU A 309 26.08 -1.03 32.61
CA GLU A 309 25.50 -0.73 33.91
C GLU A 309 25.15 -2.01 34.66
N GLU A 310 25.57 -2.10 35.90
CA GLU A 310 25.35 -3.27 36.76
C GLU A 310 24.17 -3.09 37.72
N ASP A 311 23.80 -1.84 38.05
CA ASP A 311 22.76 -1.50 39.01
C ASP A 311 21.36 -1.53 38.38
N LYS A 312 20.57 -2.57 38.67
CA LYS A 312 19.20 -2.75 38.22
C LYS A 312 18.20 -1.70 38.76
N GLU A 313 18.53 -1.06 39.88
CA GLU A 313 17.62 -0.11 40.58
C GLU A 313 17.53 1.26 39.89
N LYS A 314 18.43 1.55 38.93
CA LYS A 314 18.48 2.84 38.24
C LYS A 314 17.61 2.93 36.99
N PHE A 315 17.04 1.82 36.55
CA PHE A 315 16.30 1.75 35.27
C PHE A 315 14.81 1.55 35.50
N PHE A 316 13.99 2.21 34.68
CA PHE A 316 12.54 2.12 34.74
C PHE A 316 11.99 0.88 34.02
N GLY A 317 12.78 0.18 33.19
CA GLY A 317 12.38 -0.97 32.40
C GLY A 317 12.86 -2.30 33.00
N GLU A 318 12.01 -3.31 33.02
CA GLU A 318 12.40 -4.68 33.33
C GLU A 318 13.23 -5.27 32.16
N PRO A 319 14.33 -6.01 32.45
CA PRO A 319 15.12 -6.62 31.41
C PRO A 319 14.27 -7.60 30.58
N PRO A 320 14.39 -7.57 29.24
CA PRO A 320 13.65 -8.48 28.39
C PRO A 320 14.11 -9.92 28.59
N THR A 321 13.20 -10.87 28.44
CA THR A 321 13.51 -12.29 28.60
C THR A 321 13.93 -12.90 27.27
N LYS A 322 15.18 -13.35 27.19
CA LYS A 322 15.73 -14.11 26.05
C LYS A 322 15.90 -15.56 26.44
N LEU A 323 15.19 -16.46 25.75
CA LEU A 323 15.32 -17.92 25.96
C LEU A 323 16.46 -18.47 25.08
N LYS A 324 17.30 -19.32 25.66
CA LYS A 324 18.37 -20.04 24.98
C LYS A 324 18.34 -21.51 25.43
N ASN A 325 17.65 -22.35 24.67
CA ASN A 325 17.50 -23.75 24.96
C ASN A 325 18.30 -24.67 24.01
N PRO A 326 18.71 -25.86 24.45
CA PRO A 326 19.32 -26.86 23.58
C PRO A 326 18.43 -27.17 22.37
N ARG A 327 19.04 -27.61 21.27
CA ARG A 327 18.34 -27.82 19.98
C ARG A 327 17.09 -28.71 20.09
N PHE A 328 17.12 -29.68 21.02
CA PHE A 328 16.01 -30.61 21.24
C PHE A 328 14.77 -29.90 21.86
N PHE A 329 14.99 -28.98 22.79
CA PHE A 329 13.94 -28.28 23.51
C PHE A 329 13.55 -26.96 22.80
N LYS A 330 14.38 -26.46 21.90
CA LYS A 330 14.16 -25.19 21.18
C LYS A 330 12.80 -25.09 20.50
N PRO A 331 12.24 -26.12 19.83
CA PRO A 331 10.91 -26.02 19.24
C PRO A 331 9.81 -25.67 20.24
N PHE A 332 9.93 -26.17 21.51
CA PHE A 332 8.95 -25.95 22.57
C PHE A 332 8.95 -24.53 23.14
N GLU A 333 9.96 -23.72 22.87
CA GLU A 333 9.94 -22.29 23.18
C GLU A 333 8.73 -21.58 22.51
N MET A 334 8.20 -22.14 21.43
CA MET A 334 7.00 -21.64 20.77
C MET A 334 5.79 -21.64 21.72
N PHE A 335 5.61 -22.68 22.53
CA PHE A 335 4.53 -22.74 23.51
C PHE A 335 4.68 -21.65 24.58
N ILE A 336 5.92 -21.48 25.08
CA ILE A 336 6.18 -20.44 26.09
C ILE A 336 5.89 -19.05 25.54
N ARG A 337 6.33 -18.78 24.30
CA ARG A 337 6.03 -17.48 23.63
C ARG A 337 4.55 -17.26 23.39
N MET A 338 3.75 -18.31 23.18
CA MET A 338 2.30 -18.21 23.00
C MET A 338 1.55 -17.87 24.29
N TYR A 339 2.00 -18.39 25.42
CA TYR A 339 1.38 -18.13 26.73
C TYR A 339 1.90 -16.86 27.41
N GLY A 340 3.10 -16.44 27.09
CA GLY A 340 3.81 -15.32 27.69
C GLY A 340 5.20 -15.76 28.15
N LEU A 341 6.20 -14.88 27.95
CA LEU A 341 7.55 -15.14 28.44
C LEU A 341 7.59 -14.99 29.96
N PRO A 342 8.33 -15.88 30.68
CA PRO A 342 8.55 -15.71 32.11
C PRO A 342 9.37 -14.43 32.37
N ALA A 343 9.32 -13.90 33.58
CA ALA A 343 10.18 -12.80 33.99
C ALA A 343 11.66 -13.19 33.94
N ASN A 344 12.57 -12.23 33.86
CA ASN A 344 13.99 -12.49 33.64
C ASN A 344 14.64 -13.21 34.84
N ASP A 345 14.05 -13.13 36.04
CA ASP A 345 14.46 -13.76 37.29
C ASP A 345 13.73 -15.08 37.58
N GLU A 346 12.78 -15.48 36.73
CA GLU A 346 12.04 -16.73 36.84
C GLU A 346 12.76 -17.91 36.20
N MET A 347 12.27 -19.13 36.48
CA MET A 347 12.78 -20.33 35.86
C MET A 347 12.17 -20.54 34.47
N ASP A 348 12.99 -20.90 33.49
CA ASP A 348 12.54 -21.25 32.14
C ASP A 348 11.73 -22.58 32.17
N PRO A 349 10.41 -22.55 31.91
CA PRO A 349 9.58 -23.74 31.94
C PRO A 349 9.66 -24.58 30.67
N THR A 350 10.45 -24.19 29.66
CA THR A 350 10.49 -24.84 28.33
C THR A 350 10.81 -26.32 28.43
N MET A 351 11.80 -26.70 29.25
CA MET A 351 12.20 -28.10 29.42
C MET A 351 11.09 -28.93 30.09
N PHE A 352 10.44 -28.37 31.10
CA PHE A 352 9.35 -29.03 31.81
C PHE A 352 8.14 -29.23 30.89
N VAL A 353 7.75 -28.18 30.14
CA VAL A 353 6.66 -28.27 29.16
C VAL A 353 6.99 -29.28 28.06
N ALA A 354 8.22 -29.32 27.57
CA ALA A 354 8.62 -30.28 26.55
C ALA A 354 8.48 -31.72 27.04
N LEU A 355 8.97 -32.03 28.26
CA LEU A 355 8.92 -33.39 28.83
C LEU A 355 7.47 -33.82 29.13
N THR A 356 6.69 -32.97 29.78
CA THR A 356 5.30 -33.29 30.11
C THR A 356 4.43 -33.43 28.88
N TYR A 357 4.57 -32.51 27.90
CA TYR A 357 3.81 -32.57 26.66
C TYR A 357 4.10 -33.82 25.85
N THR A 358 5.38 -34.14 25.65
CA THR A 358 5.77 -35.33 24.88
C THR A 358 5.37 -36.65 25.58
N PHE A 359 5.46 -36.71 26.90
CA PHE A 359 5.03 -37.86 27.68
C PHE A 359 3.50 -38.04 27.60
N ILE A 360 2.72 -37.00 27.81
CA ILE A 360 1.26 -37.04 27.72
C ILE A 360 0.81 -37.43 26.32
N PHE A 361 1.44 -36.82 25.28
CA PHE A 361 1.14 -37.14 23.89
C PHE A 361 1.43 -38.62 23.57
N GLY A 362 2.59 -39.13 23.99
CA GLY A 362 2.96 -40.55 23.82
C GLY A 362 1.99 -41.49 24.50
N ALA A 363 1.60 -41.18 25.75
CA ALA A 363 0.64 -41.99 26.49
C ALA A 363 -0.78 -41.99 25.88
N MET A 364 -1.18 -40.87 25.27
CA MET A 364 -2.50 -40.70 24.62
C MET A 364 -2.56 -41.32 23.22
N PHE A 365 -1.47 -41.22 22.45
CA PHE A 365 -1.35 -41.72 21.09
C PHE A 365 -0.37 -42.89 20.97
N GLY A 366 -0.46 -43.89 21.80
CA GLY A 366 0.43 -45.05 21.84
C GLY A 366 0.32 -45.98 20.63
N ASP A 367 0.50 -45.44 19.41
CA ASP A 367 0.52 -46.17 18.15
C ASP A 367 1.89 -46.07 17.48
N VAL A 368 2.61 -47.15 17.40
CA VAL A 368 3.97 -47.26 16.86
C VAL A 368 4.02 -46.81 15.40
N GLY A 369 3.01 -47.16 14.56
CA GLY A 369 2.99 -46.81 13.16
C GLY A 369 2.75 -45.33 12.92
N GLN A 370 1.76 -44.75 13.61
CA GLN A 370 1.46 -43.30 13.52
C GLN A 370 2.57 -42.48 14.13
N GLY A 371 3.13 -42.90 15.29
CA GLY A 371 4.25 -42.25 15.93
C GLY A 371 5.48 -42.17 15.03
N LEU A 372 5.83 -43.26 14.34
CA LEU A 372 6.93 -43.29 13.38
C LEU A 372 6.70 -42.33 12.18
N CYS A 373 5.49 -42.32 11.65
CA CYS A 373 5.13 -41.38 10.59
C CYS A 373 5.29 -39.94 11.05
N LEU A 374 4.77 -39.54 12.21
CA LEU A 374 4.90 -38.21 12.78
C LEU A 374 6.35 -37.83 13.03
N PHE A 375 7.16 -38.78 13.54
CA PHE A 375 8.58 -38.56 13.75
C PHE A 375 9.31 -38.25 12.44
N VAL A 376 9.14 -39.10 11.41
CA VAL A 376 9.85 -38.97 10.13
C VAL A 376 9.39 -37.71 9.37
N PHE A 377 8.08 -37.56 9.17
CA PHE A 377 7.55 -36.40 8.41
C PHE A 377 7.74 -35.08 9.15
N GLY A 378 7.51 -35.04 10.47
CA GLY A 378 7.76 -33.86 11.30
C GLY A 378 9.23 -33.48 11.29
N GLY A 379 10.14 -34.47 11.45
CA GLY A 379 11.58 -34.26 11.42
C GLY A 379 12.07 -33.73 10.07
N LEU A 380 11.60 -34.32 8.97
CA LEU A 380 11.93 -33.88 7.61
C LEU A 380 11.48 -32.43 7.37
N LEU A 381 10.24 -32.11 7.74
CA LEU A 381 9.68 -30.77 7.59
C LEU A 381 10.42 -29.74 8.46
N TYR A 382 10.83 -30.14 9.68
CA TYR A 382 11.63 -29.26 10.54
C TYR A 382 13.01 -28.98 9.95
N LEU A 383 13.68 -30.00 9.38
CA LEU A 383 15.00 -29.83 8.76
C LEU A 383 14.96 -28.99 7.50
N ILE A 384 13.94 -29.14 6.65
CA ILE A 384 13.81 -28.40 5.37
C ILE A 384 13.33 -26.98 5.60
N LYS A 385 12.24 -26.79 6.36
CA LYS A 385 11.56 -25.50 6.50
C LYS A 385 11.79 -24.79 7.83
N LYS A 386 12.48 -25.43 8.78
CA LYS A 386 12.75 -24.92 10.14
C LYS A 386 11.50 -24.48 10.91
N ILE A 387 10.34 -25.12 10.66
CA ILE A 387 9.07 -24.81 11.32
C ILE A 387 9.10 -25.44 12.72
N ASN A 388 9.03 -24.65 13.80
CA ASN A 388 9.09 -25.12 15.18
C ASN A 388 7.99 -26.14 15.50
N LEU A 389 6.76 -25.94 15.01
CA LEU A 389 5.66 -26.88 15.21
C LEU A 389 5.98 -28.27 14.66
N ALA A 390 6.64 -28.35 13.49
CA ALA A 390 7.07 -29.65 12.93
C ALA A 390 8.12 -30.37 13.82
N GLY A 391 8.99 -29.59 14.45
CA GLY A 391 9.93 -30.10 15.44
C GLY A 391 9.24 -30.70 16.68
N ILE A 392 8.19 -30.02 17.19
CA ILE A 392 7.37 -30.51 18.31
C ILE A 392 6.68 -31.83 17.93
N ILE A 393 6.04 -31.87 16.74
CA ILE A 393 5.36 -33.06 16.22
C ILE A 393 6.33 -34.25 16.07
N SER A 394 7.55 -33.97 15.58
CA SER A 394 8.58 -35.02 15.44
C SER A 394 8.97 -35.60 16.78
N ILE A 395 9.25 -34.77 17.78
CA ILE A 395 9.66 -35.24 19.12
C ILE A 395 8.49 -35.96 19.79
N ALA A 396 7.26 -35.44 19.69
CA ALA A 396 6.07 -36.10 20.23
C ALA A 396 5.81 -37.46 19.54
N GLY A 397 6.02 -37.54 18.21
CA GLY A 397 5.94 -38.78 17.45
C GLY A 397 6.96 -39.86 17.92
N LEU A 398 8.19 -39.42 18.23
CA LEU A 398 9.20 -40.31 18.79
C LEU A 398 8.72 -40.95 20.11
N PHE A 399 8.14 -40.16 21.02
CA PHE A 399 7.63 -40.67 22.30
C PHE A 399 6.37 -41.54 22.11
N SER A 400 5.58 -41.32 21.06
CA SER A 400 4.42 -42.16 20.71
C SER A 400 4.82 -43.55 20.18
N THR A 401 6.07 -43.74 19.72
CA THR A 401 6.57 -45.03 19.23
C THR A 401 7.06 -45.93 20.36
N PHE A 402 7.33 -45.38 21.54
CA PHE A 402 7.78 -46.10 22.75
C PHE A 402 6.62 -46.33 23.70
#